data_e20d8ab83f7f2d42b02560eb03d8a315
#
_entry.id   e20d8ab83f7f2d42b02560eb03d8a315
#
_cell.length_a   1.000
_cell.length_b   1.000
_cell.length_c   1.000
_cell.angle_alpha   90.00
_cell.angle_beta   90.00
_cell.angle_gamma   90.00
#
_symmetry.space_group_name_H-M   'P 1'
#
loop_
_entity.id
_entity.type
_entity.pdbx_description
1 polymer ?
#
loop_
_entity_poly.entity_id
_entity_poly.type
_entity_poly.pdbx_seq_one_letter_code
_entity_poly.pdbx_strand_id
1 'polypeptide(L)'
;MKNSGRPLLRMLCVTLALLAALAAPAGAVGEEKTGESKGILYRVTGGNSEMFLLGSIHVGSEEMYPMNRRITDALAAADTMVFECDTESPDVVRKMASMMSYPKGETLREHISAECYALLEQAAGKTGYPIGMLNALRPWAVVSTLTLETTAIEMGVEDVSKALTLGVEAQVKALDGDGKKAVAYLETAESQLDAMDGFSPELQEYLLYTTCQFLLDPQGETMAMDAGITAWPEWWRDGNAGAFADSYLLSMRQDPEQALVAEYHQELVTERNVNMAQELQKLLNGADEHSYFVTIGLLHLVLPEDSVPLELEKLGYTVERIE
;
A
#
# COMPACT_ATOMS: atom_id res chain seq x y z
N MET A 1 10.46 4.08 31.51
CA MET A 1 10.45 4.94 30.33
C MET A 1 9.01 5.27 29.99
N LYS A 2 8.64 6.53 29.79
CA LYS A 2 7.26 6.92 29.47
C LYS A 2 6.93 6.46 28.06
N ASN A 3 5.95 5.58 27.92
CA ASN A 3 5.41 5.14 26.64
C ASN A 3 4.75 6.34 25.92
N SER A 4 5.46 6.95 24.99
CA SER A 4 4.88 7.88 24.02
C SER A 4 4.37 7.07 22.83
N GLY A 5 3.16 7.35 22.37
CA GLY A 5 2.47 6.63 21.27
C GLY A 5 3.33 6.51 20.01
N ARG A 6 3.15 5.42 19.29
CA ARG A 6 4.01 5.02 18.15
C ARG A 6 3.18 4.94 16.87
N PRO A 7 3.08 6.04 16.11
CA PRO A 7 2.20 6.13 14.93
C PRO A 7 2.70 5.41 13.67
N LEU A 8 3.99 5.02 13.59
CA LEU A 8 4.55 4.41 12.38
C LEU A 8 3.84 3.11 11.94
N LEU A 9 3.32 2.32 12.90
CA LEU A 9 2.59 1.09 12.58
C LEU A 9 1.40 1.33 11.65
N ARG A 10 0.68 2.44 11.83
CA ARG A 10 -0.52 2.76 11.03
C ARG A 10 -0.20 3.14 9.59
N MET A 11 1.04 3.60 9.34
CA MET A 11 1.53 3.85 8.00
C MET A 11 1.84 2.55 7.23
N LEU A 12 2.19 1.48 7.95
CA LEU A 12 2.55 0.20 7.36
C LEU A 12 1.40 -0.43 6.55
N CYS A 13 0.15 -0.21 6.97
CA CYS A 13 -1.02 -0.73 6.28
C CYS A 13 -1.14 -0.25 4.82
N VAL A 14 -0.54 0.88 4.48
CA VAL A 14 -0.60 1.46 3.12
C VAL A 14 0.38 0.81 2.16
N THR A 15 1.57 0.46 2.64
CA THR A 15 2.69 0.03 1.78
C THR A 15 2.94 -1.47 1.80
N LEU A 16 2.50 -2.20 2.84
CA LEU A 16 2.78 -3.63 3.03
C LEU A 16 1.64 -4.57 2.63
N ALA A 17 0.47 -4.06 2.28
CA ALA A 17 -0.65 -4.88 1.80
C ALA A 17 -0.40 -5.61 0.46
N LEU A 18 0.76 -5.37 -0.18
CA LEU A 18 1.23 -6.04 -1.38
C LEU A 18 1.24 -7.58 -1.29
N LEU A 19 1.41 -8.12 -0.09
CA LEU A 19 1.49 -9.58 0.11
C LEU A 19 0.12 -10.24 0.33
N ALA A 20 -0.92 -9.45 0.52
CA ALA A 20 -2.26 -9.93 0.81
C ALA A 20 -3.09 -10.30 -0.45
N ALA A 21 -2.66 -9.87 -1.62
CA ALA A 21 -3.34 -10.12 -2.90
C ALA A 21 -3.36 -11.61 -3.33
N LEU A 22 -2.78 -12.49 -2.54
CA LEU A 22 -2.48 -13.87 -2.90
C LEU A 22 -3.68 -14.81 -3.07
N ALA A 23 -4.96 -14.41 -3.03
CA ALA A 23 -6.02 -15.39 -3.34
C ALA A 23 -7.49 -14.92 -3.23
N ALA A 24 -7.90 -13.79 -3.70
CA ALA A 24 -9.33 -13.52 -3.72
C ALA A 24 -9.88 -13.43 -5.17
N PRO A 25 -10.81 -14.30 -5.58
CA PRO A 25 -11.52 -14.12 -6.85
C PRO A 25 -12.36 -12.85 -6.78
N ALA A 26 -12.31 -12.03 -7.83
CA ALA A 26 -13.14 -10.84 -7.96
C ALA A 26 -14.62 -11.18 -7.75
N GLY A 27 -15.20 -10.67 -6.68
CA GLY A 27 -16.62 -10.82 -6.37
C GLY A 27 -17.44 -9.78 -7.12
N ALA A 28 -18.60 -10.19 -7.66
CA ALA A 28 -19.53 -9.31 -8.36
C ALA A 28 -20.05 -8.18 -7.47
N VAL A 29 -20.08 -6.99 -8.03
CA VAL A 29 -20.62 -5.76 -7.44
C VAL A 29 -22.07 -5.95 -7.00
N GLY A 30 -22.38 -5.65 -5.74
CA GLY A 30 -23.73 -5.64 -5.18
C GLY A 30 -24.52 -4.39 -5.59
N GLU A 31 -25.84 -4.43 -5.35
CA GLU A 31 -26.86 -3.46 -5.75
C GLU A 31 -26.56 -1.99 -5.39
N GLU A 32 -27.07 -1.08 -6.26
CA GLU A 32 -27.00 0.38 -6.19
C GLU A 32 -27.10 0.95 -4.77
N LYS A 33 -26.03 1.57 -4.29
CA LYS A 33 -26.03 2.52 -3.18
C LYS A 33 -25.63 3.90 -3.67
N THR A 34 -26.28 4.88 -3.12
CA THR A 34 -26.35 6.30 -3.44
C THR A 34 -24.99 7.00 -3.55
N GLY A 35 -24.63 7.40 -4.76
CA GLY A 35 -23.56 8.34 -5.08
C GLY A 35 -22.32 7.70 -5.66
N GLU A 36 -21.87 8.19 -6.80
CA GLU A 36 -20.61 7.79 -7.42
C GLU A 36 -19.43 8.31 -6.61
N SER A 37 -18.44 7.45 -6.32
CA SER A 37 -17.24 7.87 -5.60
C SER A 37 -16.33 8.71 -6.48
N LYS A 38 -15.85 9.84 -5.96
CA LYS A 38 -14.97 10.77 -6.68
C LYS A 38 -13.61 10.16 -6.99
N GLY A 39 -13.05 9.39 -6.05
CA GLY A 39 -11.68 8.92 -6.12
C GLY A 39 -10.65 10.06 -6.14
N ILE A 40 -9.40 9.70 -6.34
CA ILE A 40 -8.31 10.68 -6.46
C ILE A 40 -7.61 10.40 -7.79
N LEU A 41 -7.98 11.18 -8.81
CA LEU A 41 -7.56 11.00 -10.19
C LEU A 41 -6.79 12.22 -10.67
N TYR A 42 -5.67 11.97 -11.36
CA TYR A 42 -4.88 13.01 -12.04
C TYR A 42 -4.79 12.68 -13.52
N ARG A 43 -4.64 13.72 -14.35
CA ARG A 43 -4.32 13.64 -15.77
C ARG A 43 -2.94 14.18 -15.99
N VAL A 44 -2.12 13.46 -16.77
CA VAL A 44 -0.77 13.88 -17.14
C VAL A 44 -0.72 14.10 -18.64
N THR A 45 -0.16 15.25 -19.04
CA THR A 45 0.00 15.66 -20.43
C THR A 45 1.38 16.27 -20.65
N GLY A 46 1.78 16.43 -21.92
CA GLY A 46 3.07 17.03 -22.29
C GLY A 46 4.07 16.06 -22.92
N GLY A 47 3.70 14.77 -22.99
CA GLY A 47 4.43 13.75 -23.78
C GLY A 47 3.73 13.41 -25.08
N ASN A 48 4.16 12.32 -25.73
CA ASN A 48 3.50 11.77 -26.94
C ASN A 48 2.21 11.01 -26.59
N SER A 49 2.08 10.56 -25.34
CA SER A 49 0.96 9.76 -24.84
C SER A 49 0.17 10.52 -23.78
N GLU A 50 -1.09 10.13 -23.58
CA GLU A 50 -1.94 10.61 -22.48
C GLU A 50 -1.95 9.61 -21.34
N MET A 51 -2.04 10.10 -20.10
CA MET A 51 -2.02 9.25 -18.93
C MET A 51 -2.96 9.76 -17.85
N PHE A 52 -3.66 8.83 -17.19
CA PHE A 52 -4.41 9.08 -15.98
C PHE A 52 -3.80 8.30 -14.82
N LEU A 53 -3.65 8.96 -13.67
CA LEU A 53 -3.13 8.35 -12.43
C LEU A 53 -4.26 8.28 -11.41
N LEU A 54 -4.64 7.09 -11.00
CA LEU A 54 -5.61 6.83 -9.94
C LEU A 54 -4.92 6.39 -8.66
N GLY A 55 -5.18 7.09 -7.57
CA GLY A 55 -4.70 6.69 -6.24
C GLY A 55 -5.46 5.47 -5.71
N SER A 56 -4.72 4.42 -5.35
CA SER A 56 -5.27 3.19 -4.80
C SER A 56 -5.10 3.10 -3.29
N ILE A 57 -6.05 2.41 -2.65
CA ILE A 57 -5.92 1.84 -1.31
C ILE A 57 -6.21 0.34 -1.42
N HIS A 58 -5.40 -0.48 -0.75
CA HIS A 58 -5.45 -1.95 -0.91
C HIS A 58 -6.68 -2.59 -0.27
N VAL A 59 -7.24 -1.94 0.74
CA VAL A 59 -8.46 -2.37 1.42
C VAL A 59 -9.57 -1.38 1.15
N GLY A 60 -10.77 -1.88 0.92
CA GLY A 60 -11.92 -1.03 0.61
C GLY A 60 -13.20 -1.50 1.28
N SER A 61 -14.24 -0.74 1.06
CA SER A 61 -15.60 -1.04 1.49
C SER A 61 -16.59 -0.87 0.33
N GLU A 62 -17.78 -1.46 0.46
CA GLU A 62 -18.86 -1.32 -0.54
C GLU A 62 -19.26 0.14 -0.78
N GLU A 63 -19.03 1.02 0.20
CA GLU A 63 -19.35 2.45 0.11
C GLU A 63 -18.47 3.23 -0.87
N MET A 64 -17.33 2.65 -1.26
CA MET A 64 -16.42 3.23 -2.25
C MET A 64 -16.92 3.05 -3.69
N TYR A 65 -18.03 2.34 -3.90
CA TYR A 65 -18.48 1.97 -5.25
C TYR A 65 -19.96 2.29 -5.47
N PRO A 66 -20.36 2.59 -6.72
CA PRO A 66 -19.55 2.59 -7.94
C PRO A 66 -18.57 3.77 -8.04
N MET A 67 -17.48 3.60 -8.77
CA MET A 67 -16.59 4.69 -9.17
C MET A 67 -17.32 5.63 -10.13
N ASN A 68 -17.01 6.93 -10.08
CA ASN A 68 -17.64 7.90 -10.98
C ASN A 68 -17.22 7.69 -12.45
N ARG A 69 -18.00 8.32 -13.35
CA ARG A 69 -17.78 8.19 -14.78
C ARG A 69 -16.42 8.69 -15.24
N ARG A 70 -15.82 9.69 -14.59
CA ARG A 70 -14.50 10.20 -14.98
C ARG A 70 -13.44 9.12 -14.85
N ILE A 71 -13.51 8.31 -13.79
CA ILE A 71 -12.59 7.18 -13.58
C ILE A 71 -12.88 6.08 -14.60
N THR A 72 -14.15 5.67 -14.72
CA THR A 72 -14.52 4.55 -15.59
C THR A 72 -14.37 4.89 -17.07
N ASP A 73 -14.65 6.14 -17.49
CA ASP A 73 -14.45 6.59 -18.87
C ASP A 73 -12.94 6.67 -19.21
N ALA A 74 -12.12 7.19 -18.30
CA ALA A 74 -10.66 7.23 -18.46
C ALA A 74 -10.07 5.81 -18.57
N LEU A 75 -10.52 4.88 -17.70
CA LEU A 75 -10.13 3.46 -17.78
C LEU A 75 -10.60 2.84 -19.09
N ALA A 76 -11.84 3.08 -19.51
CA ALA A 76 -12.39 2.53 -20.75
C ALA A 76 -11.61 3.01 -21.98
N ALA A 77 -11.19 4.28 -21.99
CA ALA A 77 -10.44 4.89 -23.08
C ALA A 77 -8.96 4.44 -23.15
N ALA A 78 -8.39 3.98 -22.04
CA ALA A 78 -6.99 3.59 -21.99
C ALA A 78 -6.72 2.31 -22.80
N ASP A 79 -5.57 2.27 -23.48
CA ASP A 79 -5.07 1.09 -24.19
C ASP A 79 -4.41 0.10 -23.24
N THR A 80 -3.75 0.61 -22.20
CA THR A 80 -2.98 -0.17 -21.24
C THR A 80 -3.31 0.25 -19.81
N MET A 81 -3.55 -0.73 -18.95
CA MET A 81 -3.55 -0.56 -17.49
C MET A 81 -2.13 -0.71 -16.97
N VAL A 82 -1.73 0.17 -16.06
CA VAL A 82 -0.41 0.15 -15.43
C VAL A 82 -0.59 0.06 -13.92
N PHE A 83 0.13 -0.86 -13.29
CA PHE A 83 0.13 -1.05 -11.83
C PHE A 83 1.55 -0.93 -11.28
N GLU A 84 1.69 -0.93 -9.96
CA GLU A 84 3.01 -0.86 -9.34
C GLU A 84 3.85 -2.06 -9.71
N CYS A 85 3.42 -3.27 -9.36
CA CYS A 85 4.12 -4.51 -9.68
C CYS A 85 3.18 -5.69 -9.89
N ASP A 86 3.70 -6.75 -10.51
CA ASP A 86 3.02 -8.04 -10.61
C ASP A 86 3.12 -8.79 -9.28
N THR A 87 1.98 -9.09 -8.66
CA THR A 87 1.89 -9.88 -7.42
C THR A 87 1.16 -11.20 -7.63
N GLU A 88 0.72 -11.50 -8.84
CA GLU A 88 -0.21 -12.61 -9.10
C GLU A 88 0.42 -13.76 -9.88
N SER A 89 1.46 -13.49 -10.67
CA SER A 89 2.06 -14.56 -11.47
C SER A 89 2.76 -15.60 -10.58
N PRO A 90 2.61 -16.91 -10.89
CA PRO A 90 3.11 -17.98 -10.02
C PRO A 90 4.63 -17.95 -9.79
N ASP A 91 5.40 -17.42 -10.73
CA ASP A 91 6.85 -17.30 -10.61
C ASP A 91 7.23 -16.19 -9.64
N VAL A 92 6.55 -15.03 -9.74
CA VAL A 92 6.72 -13.90 -8.80
C VAL A 92 6.33 -14.33 -7.39
N VAL A 93 5.16 -14.96 -7.22
CA VAL A 93 4.70 -15.47 -5.90
C VAL A 93 5.74 -16.40 -5.25
N ARG A 94 6.30 -17.34 -6.03
CA ARG A 94 7.35 -18.25 -5.50
C ARG A 94 8.63 -17.49 -5.11
N LYS A 95 9.00 -16.50 -5.91
CA LYS A 95 10.15 -15.66 -5.64
C LYS A 95 9.95 -14.84 -4.36
N MET A 96 8.80 -14.17 -4.24
CA MET A 96 8.42 -13.42 -3.03
C MET A 96 8.49 -14.30 -1.78
N ALA A 97 7.88 -15.48 -1.80
CA ALA A 97 7.93 -16.42 -0.66
C ALA A 97 9.34 -16.80 -0.28
N SER A 98 10.24 -16.96 -1.26
CA SER A 98 11.66 -17.22 -1.01
C SER A 98 12.39 -16.05 -0.36
N MET A 99 12.08 -14.82 -0.77
CA MET A 99 12.71 -13.61 -0.21
C MET A 99 12.23 -13.30 1.21
N MET A 100 10.98 -13.62 1.52
CA MET A 100 10.40 -13.46 2.85
C MET A 100 11.03 -14.36 3.92
N SER A 101 11.64 -15.47 3.51
CA SER A 101 12.08 -16.52 4.42
C SER A 101 13.59 -16.47 4.66
N TYR A 102 14.00 -16.81 5.88
CA TYR A 102 15.41 -17.10 6.16
C TYR A 102 15.88 -18.39 5.48
N PRO A 103 17.17 -18.50 5.15
CA PRO A 103 17.75 -19.76 4.72
C PRO A 103 17.57 -20.85 5.79
N LYS A 104 17.60 -22.12 5.34
CA LYS A 104 17.47 -23.26 6.26
C LYS A 104 18.52 -23.23 7.36
N GLY A 105 18.07 -23.18 8.60
CA GLY A 105 18.91 -23.18 9.80
C GLY A 105 19.09 -21.81 10.45
N GLU A 106 18.62 -20.76 9.81
CA GLU A 106 18.52 -19.41 10.34
C GLU A 106 17.10 -19.13 10.82
N THR A 107 16.93 -18.30 11.84
CA THR A 107 15.62 -18.02 12.42
C THR A 107 15.49 -16.57 12.82
N LEU A 108 14.26 -16.02 12.78
CA LEU A 108 13.95 -14.68 13.22
C LEU A 108 14.49 -14.35 14.61
N ARG A 109 14.42 -15.34 15.52
CA ARG A 109 14.89 -15.19 16.90
C ARG A 109 16.37 -14.78 17.02
N GLU A 110 17.18 -15.07 16.02
CA GLU A 110 18.61 -14.72 15.99
C GLU A 110 18.85 -13.28 15.52
N HIS A 111 17.83 -12.63 14.95
CA HIS A 111 17.92 -11.32 14.32
C HIS A 111 17.17 -10.20 15.06
N ILE A 112 16.44 -10.52 16.12
CA ILE A 112 15.69 -9.54 16.92
C ILE A 112 15.99 -9.75 18.41
N SER A 113 15.71 -8.72 19.21
CA SER A 113 15.91 -8.80 20.66
C SER A 113 15.00 -9.84 21.31
N ALA A 114 15.44 -10.36 22.48
CA ALA A 114 14.63 -11.30 23.25
C ALA A 114 13.28 -10.66 23.71
N GLU A 115 13.26 -9.36 23.93
CA GLU A 115 12.05 -8.61 24.29
C GLU A 115 11.04 -8.61 23.12
N CYS A 116 11.50 -8.25 21.92
CA CYS A 116 10.68 -8.25 20.72
C CYS A 116 10.15 -9.67 20.40
N TYR A 117 11.00 -10.68 20.51
CA TYR A 117 10.60 -12.08 20.28
C TYR A 117 9.53 -12.54 21.28
N ALA A 118 9.68 -12.21 22.57
CA ALA A 118 8.68 -12.56 23.59
C ALA A 118 7.32 -11.88 23.33
N LEU A 119 7.34 -10.65 22.79
CA LEU A 119 6.13 -9.95 22.41
C LEU A 119 5.48 -10.61 21.19
N LEU A 120 6.29 -11.04 20.22
CA LEU A 120 5.81 -11.78 19.04
C LEU A 120 5.17 -13.13 19.44
N GLU A 121 5.73 -13.87 20.40
CA GLU A 121 5.14 -15.12 20.89
C GLU A 121 3.72 -14.87 21.45
N GLN A 122 3.52 -13.77 22.16
CA GLN A 122 2.19 -13.39 22.67
C GLN A 122 1.23 -13.00 21.53
N ALA A 123 1.69 -12.19 20.59
CA ALA A 123 0.89 -11.79 19.43
C ALA A 123 0.50 -12.99 18.55
N ALA A 124 1.43 -13.92 18.32
CA ALA A 124 1.17 -15.18 17.63
C ALA A 124 0.09 -16.02 18.33
N GLY A 125 0.13 -16.10 19.67
CA GLY A 125 -0.89 -16.76 20.46
C GLY A 125 -2.28 -16.12 20.32
N LYS A 126 -2.35 -14.79 20.14
CA LYS A 126 -3.60 -14.06 19.96
C LYS A 126 -4.18 -14.18 18.55
N THR A 127 -3.33 -14.12 17.53
CA THR A 127 -3.74 -14.16 16.12
C THR A 127 -3.91 -15.59 15.59
N GLY A 128 -3.39 -16.60 16.29
CA GLY A 128 -3.45 -18.01 15.90
C GLY A 128 -2.38 -18.42 14.88
N TYR A 129 -1.46 -17.54 14.50
CA TYR A 129 -0.33 -17.91 13.66
C TYR A 129 0.66 -18.79 14.43
N PRO A 130 1.07 -19.95 13.87
CA PRO A 130 2.07 -20.78 14.52
C PRO A 130 3.40 -20.03 14.63
N ILE A 131 3.93 -19.87 15.86
CA ILE A 131 5.21 -19.18 16.07
C ILE A 131 6.35 -19.77 15.23
N GLY A 132 6.34 -21.09 15.00
CA GLY A 132 7.33 -21.75 14.15
C GLY A 132 7.28 -21.29 12.69
N MET A 133 6.11 -20.91 12.17
CA MET A 133 5.95 -20.31 10.85
C MET A 133 6.56 -18.90 10.83
N LEU A 134 6.18 -18.06 11.79
CA LEU A 134 6.69 -16.70 11.88
C LEU A 134 8.20 -16.66 12.10
N ASN A 135 8.74 -17.61 12.86
CA ASN A 135 10.17 -17.72 13.14
C ASN A 135 11.03 -18.10 11.92
N ALA A 136 10.42 -18.59 10.84
CA ALA A 136 11.10 -18.85 9.59
C ALA A 136 11.17 -17.63 8.66
N LEU A 137 10.43 -16.56 8.97
CA LEU A 137 10.33 -15.35 8.17
C LEU A 137 11.29 -14.27 8.66
N ARG A 138 11.68 -13.37 7.75
CA ARG A 138 12.39 -12.13 8.07
C ARG A 138 11.49 -11.15 8.85
N PRO A 139 12.03 -10.21 9.64
CA PRO A 139 11.20 -9.32 10.46
C PRO A 139 10.16 -8.55 9.66
N TRP A 140 10.55 -7.92 8.54
CA TRP A 140 9.63 -7.20 7.66
C TRP A 140 8.53 -8.11 7.08
N ALA A 141 8.84 -9.37 6.81
CA ALA A 141 7.85 -10.34 6.30
C ALA A 141 6.85 -10.76 7.38
N VAL A 142 7.29 -10.87 8.63
CA VAL A 142 6.37 -11.07 9.78
C VAL A 142 5.46 -9.85 9.94
N VAL A 143 6.03 -8.65 9.87
CA VAL A 143 5.25 -7.40 9.91
C VAL A 143 4.19 -7.40 8.82
N SER A 144 4.55 -7.69 7.57
CA SER A 144 3.61 -7.78 6.45
C SER A 144 2.50 -8.80 6.68
N THR A 145 2.85 -9.98 7.21
CA THR A 145 1.88 -11.03 7.54
C THR A 145 0.89 -10.58 8.62
N LEU A 146 1.37 -9.92 9.66
CA LEU A 146 0.56 -9.45 10.79
C LEU A 146 -0.23 -8.18 10.46
N THR A 147 0.17 -7.42 9.45
CA THR A 147 -0.52 -6.19 9.02
C THR A 147 -1.95 -6.45 8.56
N LEU A 148 -2.24 -7.61 8.00
CA LEU A 148 -3.61 -8.00 7.66
C LEU A 148 -4.51 -8.04 8.89
N GLU A 149 -4.02 -8.61 9.97
CA GLU A 149 -4.76 -8.69 11.23
C GLU A 149 -4.95 -7.30 11.87
N THR A 150 -3.90 -6.46 11.83
CA THR A 150 -4.02 -5.08 12.33
C THR A 150 -5.04 -4.28 11.52
N THR A 151 -5.01 -4.41 10.20
CA THR A 151 -5.97 -3.75 9.30
C THR A 151 -7.41 -4.21 9.56
N ALA A 152 -7.63 -5.52 9.75
CA ALA A 152 -8.95 -6.06 10.08
C ALA A 152 -9.49 -5.49 11.40
N ILE A 153 -8.64 -5.42 12.44
CA ILE A 153 -8.99 -4.84 13.74
C ILE A 153 -9.33 -3.35 13.61
N GLU A 154 -8.50 -2.58 12.91
CA GLU A 154 -8.70 -1.15 12.73
C GLU A 154 -9.96 -0.83 11.93
N MET A 155 -10.23 -1.56 10.86
CA MET A 155 -11.41 -1.37 10.03
C MET A 155 -12.68 -1.98 10.65
N GLY A 156 -12.57 -2.74 11.73
CA GLY A 156 -13.70 -3.45 12.33
C GLY A 156 -14.34 -4.48 11.39
N VAL A 157 -13.56 -5.06 10.48
CA VAL A 157 -14.03 -6.08 9.53
C VAL A 157 -13.68 -7.48 10.03
N GLU A 158 -14.64 -8.41 9.92
CA GLU A 158 -14.42 -9.82 10.29
C GLU A 158 -13.68 -10.60 9.18
N ASP A 159 -13.81 -10.17 7.93
CA ASP A 159 -13.23 -10.82 6.76
C ASP A 159 -12.36 -9.83 5.96
N VAL A 160 -11.08 -9.84 6.26
CA VAL A 160 -10.09 -9.02 5.57
C VAL A 160 -9.98 -9.40 4.09
N SER A 161 -10.24 -10.65 3.72
CA SER A 161 -10.21 -11.09 2.32
C SER A 161 -11.27 -10.35 1.50
N LYS A 162 -12.45 -10.10 2.07
CA LYS A 162 -13.48 -9.28 1.44
C LYS A 162 -13.02 -7.83 1.27
N ALA A 163 -12.41 -7.24 2.28
CA ALA A 163 -11.90 -5.86 2.21
C ALA A 163 -10.81 -5.71 1.14
N LEU A 164 -9.96 -6.72 0.95
CA LEU A 164 -8.95 -6.75 -0.12
C LEU A 164 -9.58 -6.82 -1.52
N THR A 165 -10.65 -7.63 -1.71
CA THR A 165 -11.35 -7.67 -3.01
C THR A 165 -12.04 -6.34 -3.34
N LEU A 166 -12.33 -5.53 -2.32
CA LEU A 166 -12.88 -4.18 -2.47
C LEU A 166 -11.78 -3.10 -2.53
N GLY A 167 -10.51 -3.46 -2.53
CA GLY A 167 -9.42 -2.55 -2.80
C GLY A 167 -9.49 -1.96 -4.22
N VAL A 168 -9.01 -0.73 -4.38
CA VAL A 168 -9.16 0.03 -5.64
C VAL A 168 -8.51 -0.70 -6.81
N GLU A 169 -7.31 -1.25 -6.64
CA GLU A 169 -6.62 -2.00 -7.70
C GLU A 169 -7.42 -3.23 -8.14
N ALA A 170 -7.92 -4.02 -7.19
CA ALA A 170 -8.74 -5.19 -7.50
C ALA A 170 -10.02 -4.81 -8.28
N GLN A 171 -10.65 -3.70 -7.92
CA GLN A 171 -11.84 -3.21 -8.60
C GLN A 171 -11.53 -2.63 -10.00
N VAL A 172 -10.39 -1.94 -10.18
CA VAL A 172 -9.95 -1.49 -11.52
C VAL A 172 -9.71 -2.69 -12.44
N LYS A 173 -9.04 -3.74 -11.96
CA LYS A 173 -8.87 -5.00 -12.71
C LYS A 173 -10.21 -5.65 -13.06
N ALA A 174 -11.16 -5.66 -12.13
CA ALA A 174 -12.50 -6.22 -12.35
C ALA A 174 -13.31 -5.44 -13.41
N LEU A 175 -13.11 -4.14 -13.54
CA LEU A 175 -13.79 -3.30 -14.54
C LEU A 175 -13.33 -3.57 -15.98
N ASP A 176 -12.15 -4.15 -16.22
CA ASP A 176 -11.73 -4.58 -17.56
C ASP A 176 -12.53 -5.80 -18.07
N GLY A 177 -13.31 -6.44 -17.20
CA GLY A 177 -14.36 -7.44 -17.50
C GLY A 177 -13.90 -8.67 -18.28
N ASP A 178 -13.39 -8.51 -19.48
CA ASP A 178 -12.92 -9.57 -20.36
C ASP A 178 -11.38 -9.69 -20.43
N GLY A 179 -10.64 -8.91 -19.61
CA GLY A 179 -9.18 -8.99 -19.49
C GLY A 179 -8.45 -8.70 -20.80
N LYS A 180 -8.97 -7.78 -21.62
CA LYS A 180 -8.43 -7.50 -22.96
C LYS A 180 -7.41 -6.38 -23.01
N LYS A 181 -7.39 -5.50 -22.00
CA LYS A 181 -6.41 -4.43 -21.97
C LYS A 181 -5.01 -5.00 -21.70
N ALA A 182 -4.03 -4.42 -22.33
CA ALA A 182 -2.65 -4.70 -21.99
C ALA A 182 -2.39 -4.29 -20.54
N VAL A 183 -1.50 -5.02 -19.86
CA VAL A 183 -1.08 -4.71 -18.49
C VAL A 183 0.42 -4.48 -18.48
N ALA A 184 0.86 -3.42 -17.81
CA ALA A 184 2.25 -3.09 -17.57
C ALA A 184 2.49 -2.78 -16.09
N TYR A 185 3.75 -2.80 -15.68
CA TYR A 185 4.16 -2.58 -14.31
C TYR A 185 5.28 -1.56 -14.25
N LEU A 186 5.30 -0.72 -13.21
CA LEU A 186 6.32 0.31 -12.99
C LEU A 186 7.54 -0.24 -12.27
N GLU A 187 7.34 -1.24 -11.44
CA GLU A 187 8.35 -1.84 -10.58
C GLU A 187 8.27 -3.36 -10.69
N THR A 188 9.24 -4.05 -10.12
CA THR A 188 9.16 -5.49 -9.89
C THR A 188 8.75 -5.76 -8.44
N ALA A 189 8.09 -6.88 -8.18
CA ALA A 189 7.81 -7.29 -6.81
C ALA A 189 9.11 -7.46 -6.00
N GLU A 190 10.18 -7.96 -6.66
CA GLU A 190 11.49 -8.08 -6.04
C GLU A 190 12.04 -6.73 -5.57
N SER A 191 11.95 -5.67 -6.37
CA SER A 191 12.47 -4.35 -5.98
C SER A 191 11.74 -3.77 -4.76
N GLN A 192 10.45 -4.02 -4.63
CA GLN A 192 9.69 -3.62 -3.43
C GLN A 192 10.09 -4.42 -2.19
N LEU A 193 10.32 -5.74 -2.34
CA LEU A 193 10.77 -6.58 -1.25
C LEU A 193 12.21 -6.27 -0.85
N ASP A 194 13.08 -5.97 -1.81
CA ASP A 194 14.47 -5.56 -1.56
C ASP A 194 14.53 -4.24 -0.78
N ALA A 195 13.64 -3.29 -1.04
CA ALA A 195 13.52 -2.06 -0.25
C ALA A 195 13.20 -2.35 1.22
N MET A 196 12.28 -3.27 1.49
CA MET A 196 11.95 -3.68 2.86
C MET A 196 13.05 -4.51 3.52
N ASP A 197 13.70 -5.39 2.77
CA ASP A 197 14.82 -6.20 3.27
C ASP A 197 16.06 -5.33 3.56
N GLY A 198 16.19 -4.23 2.86
CA GLY A 198 17.24 -3.21 3.02
C GLY A 198 17.08 -2.30 4.24
N PHE A 199 15.94 -2.31 4.91
CA PHE A 199 15.76 -1.54 6.15
C PHE A 199 16.82 -1.90 7.19
N SER A 200 17.26 -0.92 7.98
CA SER A 200 18.13 -1.16 9.11
C SER A 200 17.53 -2.21 10.06
N PRO A 201 18.37 -3.03 10.73
CA PRO A 201 17.85 -3.95 11.73
C PRO A 201 17.01 -3.28 12.80
N GLU A 202 17.36 -2.05 13.17
CA GLU A 202 16.64 -1.20 14.11
C GLU A 202 15.24 -0.86 13.62
N LEU A 203 15.08 -0.47 12.36
CA LEU A 203 13.78 -0.20 11.76
C LEU A 203 12.93 -1.47 11.67
N GLN A 204 13.50 -2.57 11.18
CA GLN A 204 12.78 -3.83 11.07
C GLN A 204 12.26 -4.33 12.44
N GLU A 205 13.08 -4.25 13.49
CA GLU A 205 12.66 -4.63 14.84
C GLU A 205 11.64 -3.64 15.41
N TYR A 206 11.80 -2.34 15.17
CA TYR A 206 10.84 -1.33 15.59
C TYR A 206 9.45 -1.57 15.00
N LEU A 207 9.37 -1.82 13.71
CA LEU A 207 8.12 -2.13 13.02
C LEU A 207 7.46 -3.40 13.57
N LEU A 208 8.24 -4.46 13.78
CA LEU A 208 7.73 -5.70 14.34
C LEU A 208 7.25 -5.52 15.79
N TYR A 209 8.02 -4.82 16.61
CA TYR A 209 7.69 -4.56 18.00
C TYR A 209 6.37 -3.78 18.12
N THR A 210 6.22 -2.70 17.34
CA THR A 210 5.02 -1.86 17.35
C THR A 210 3.79 -2.58 16.81
N THR A 211 3.97 -3.41 15.77
CA THR A 211 2.89 -4.28 15.24
C THR A 211 2.39 -5.24 16.31
N CYS A 212 3.30 -5.91 17.02
CA CYS A 212 2.93 -6.83 18.10
C CYS A 212 2.24 -6.09 19.26
N GLN A 213 2.71 -4.90 19.65
CA GLN A 213 2.07 -4.10 20.69
C GLN A 213 0.63 -3.76 20.33
N PHE A 214 0.39 -3.30 19.09
CA PHE A 214 -0.95 -3.01 18.62
C PHE A 214 -1.87 -4.21 18.67
N LEU A 215 -1.42 -5.36 18.17
CA LEU A 215 -2.21 -6.59 18.20
C LEU A 215 -2.59 -7.00 19.60
N LEU A 216 -1.72 -6.79 20.59
CA LEU A 216 -1.96 -7.16 21.98
C LEU A 216 -2.89 -6.19 22.71
N ASP A 217 -2.78 -4.91 22.45
CA ASP A 217 -3.58 -3.84 23.07
C ASP A 217 -4.02 -2.77 22.05
N PRO A 218 -5.01 -3.06 21.20
CA PRO A 218 -5.46 -2.12 20.14
C PRO A 218 -6.11 -0.83 20.70
N GLN A 219 -6.55 -0.85 21.96
CA GLN A 219 -7.18 0.28 22.63
C GLN A 219 -6.25 0.97 23.64
N GLY A 220 -4.98 0.57 23.69
CA GLY A 220 -3.99 1.12 24.63
C GLY A 220 -3.77 2.64 24.44
N GLU A 221 -3.39 3.32 25.54
CA GLU A 221 -3.11 4.78 25.51
C GLU A 221 -2.05 5.17 24.46
N THR A 222 -1.16 4.24 24.11
CA THR A 222 -0.15 4.41 23.07
C THR A 222 -0.75 4.47 21.66
N MET A 223 -2.01 4.08 21.51
CA MET A 223 -2.74 3.98 20.24
C MET A 223 -3.76 5.12 20.05
N ALA A 224 -3.79 6.10 20.96
CA ALA A 224 -4.80 7.15 21.03
C ALA A 224 -4.84 8.12 19.82
N MET A 225 -3.98 7.93 18.82
CA MET A 225 -3.98 8.75 17.62
C MET A 225 -4.52 7.94 16.44
N ASP A 226 -5.74 8.22 16.10
CA ASP A 226 -6.40 7.70 14.91
C ASP A 226 -5.66 8.18 13.66
N ALA A 227 -4.96 7.28 12.97
CA ALA A 227 -4.36 7.56 11.66
C ALA A 227 -5.42 7.68 10.56
N GLY A 228 -6.69 7.66 10.93
CA GLY A 228 -7.80 7.79 10.01
C GLY A 228 -8.04 6.57 9.12
N ILE A 229 -7.43 5.42 9.38
CA ILE A 229 -7.56 4.22 8.53
C ILE A 229 -9.03 3.82 8.37
N THR A 230 -9.82 3.93 9.42
CA THR A 230 -11.26 3.70 9.38
C THR A 230 -12.01 4.69 8.46
N ALA A 231 -11.46 5.88 8.26
CA ALA A 231 -12.02 6.93 7.41
C ALA A 231 -11.48 6.89 5.96
N TRP A 232 -10.47 6.07 5.67
CA TRP A 232 -9.88 6.00 4.32
C TRP A 232 -10.89 5.69 3.22
N PRO A 233 -11.81 4.71 3.37
CA PRO A 233 -12.84 4.48 2.37
C PRO A 233 -13.71 5.71 2.12
N GLU A 234 -14.09 6.44 3.18
CA GLU A 234 -14.85 7.69 3.08
C GLU A 234 -14.05 8.79 2.39
N TRP A 235 -12.78 9.02 2.80
CA TRP A 235 -11.93 10.03 2.19
C TRP A 235 -11.67 9.74 0.71
N TRP A 236 -11.47 8.47 0.36
CA TRP A 236 -11.30 8.07 -1.03
C TRP A 236 -12.59 8.31 -1.83
N ARG A 237 -13.74 7.87 -1.29
CA ARG A 237 -15.06 8.11 -1.90
C ARG A 237 -15.29 9.58 -2.16
N ASP A 238 -14.97 10.44 -1.21
CA ASP A 238 -15.21 11.88 -1.28
C ASP A 238 -14.10 12.65 -2.03
N GLY A 239 -13.03 11.96 -2.44
CA GLY A 239 -11.88 12.56 -3.12
C GLY A 239 -11.05 13.45 -2.21
N ASN A 240 -11.00 13.18 -0.90
CA ASN A 240 -10.31 14.01 0.09
C ASN A 240 -8.82 13.67 0.21
N ALA A 241 -8.03 14.04 -0.81
CA ALA A 241 -6.57 13.83 -0.85
C ALA A 241 -5.85 14.48 0.34
N GLY A 242 -6.32 15.66 0.78
CA GLY A 242 -5.72 16.38 1.90
C GLY A 242 -5.78 15.61 3.21
N ALA A 243 -6.91 14.96 3.49
CA ALA A 243 -7.05 14.17 4.71
C ALA A 243 -6.04 13.01 4.78
N PHE A 244 -5.79 12.33 3.65
CA PHE A 244 -4.75 11.29 3.58
C PHE A 244 -3.35 11.85 3.84
N ALA A 245 -2.99 12.94 3.15
CA ALA A 245 -1.68 13.56 3.31
C ALA A 245 -1.47 14.06 4.75
N ASP A 246 -2.46 14.76 5.32
CA ASP A 246 -2.41 15.30 6.67
C ASP A 246 -2.29 14.18 7.71
N SER A 247 -3.05 13.10 7.58
CA SER A 247 -2.99 11.94 8.46
C SER A 247 -1.60 11.30 8.44
N TYR A 248 -1.05 11.04 7.25
CA TYR A 248 0.28 10.50 7.08
C TYR A 248 1.35 11.40 7.71
N LEU A 249 1.38 12.67 7.35
CA LEU A 249 2.37 13.63 7.84
C LEU A 249 2.25 13.88 9.35
N LEU A 250 1.04 13.79 9.90
CA LEU A 250 0.82 13.89 11.33
C LEU A 250 1.42 12.68 12.06
N SER A 251 1.18 11.48 11.57
CA SER A 251 1.74 10.25 12.16
C SER A 251 3.26 10.26 12.12
N MET A 252 3.86 10.69 11.00
CA MET A 252 5.32 10.87 10.86
C MET A 252 5.89 11.82 11.93
N ARG A 253 5.28 13.00 12.07
CA ARG A 253 5.77 14.04 13.00
C ARG A 253 5.65 13.68 14.46
N GLN A 254 4.72 12.80 14.80
CA GLN A 254 4.43 12.42 16.19
C GLN A 254 5.16 11.15 16.63
N ASP A 255 5.73 10.41 15.71
CA ASP A 255 6.51 9.24 16.06
C ASP A 255 7.77 9.64 16.85
N PRO A 256 8.07 9.00 18.00
CA PRO A 256 9.25 9.32 18.79
C PRO A 256 10.57 8.94 18.10
N GLU A 257 10.54 7.95 17.18
CA GLU A 257 11.73 7.41 16.52
C GLU A 257 11.96 8.08 15.15
N GLN A 258 12.13 9.41 15.17
CA GLN A 258 12.19 10.25 13.95
C GLN A 258 13.21 9.77 12.91
N ALA A 259 14.34 9.18 13.33
CA ALA A 259 15.35 8.66 12.41
C ALA A 259 14.83 7.42 11.64
N LEU A 260 14.14 6.52 12.33
CA LEU A 260 13.55 5.32 11.72
C LEU A 260 12.38 5.67 10.81
N VAL A 261 11.58 6.66 11.20
CA VAL A 261 10.50 7.20 10.36
C VAL A 261 11.05 7.81 9.07
N ALA A 262 12.15 8.55 9.16
CA ALA A 262 12.80 9.15 8.00
C ALA A 262 13.37 8.08 7.06
N GLU A 263 14.00 7.04 7.59
CA GLU A 263 14.46 5.88 6.82
C GLU A 263 13.29 5.21 6.08
N TYR A 264 12.21 4.88 6.81
CA TYR A 264 11.01 4.29 6.23
C TYR A 264 10.44 5.12 5.08
N HIS A 265 10.32 6.44 5.29
CA HIS A 265 9.80 7.36 4.26
C HIS A 265 10.71 7.41 3.04
N GLN A 266 12.04 7.50 3.27
CA GLN A 266 13.02 7.54 2.19
C GLN A 266 12.91 6.32 1.26
N GLU A 267 12.91 5.13 1.85
CA GLU A 267 12.94 3.87 1.10
C GLU A 267 11.61 3.53 0.42
N LEU A 268 10.49 3.73 1.11
CA LEU A 268 9.19 3.28 0.61
C LEU A 268 8.38 4.37 -0.10
N VAL A 269 8.76 5.63 0.04
CA VAL A 269 8.03 6.74 -0.59
C VAL A 269 8.94 7.51 -1.53
N THR A 270 9.99 8.17 -1.02
CA THR A 270 10.78 9.13 -1.79
C THR A 270 11.48 8.48 -2.98
N GLU A 271 12.25 7.42 -2.75
CA GLU A 271 12.98 6.73 -3.83
C GLU A 271 12.04 6.09 -4.84
N ARG A 272 10.95 5.51 -4.37
CA ARG A 272 9.93 4.93 -5.25
C ARG A 272 9.20 5.98 -6.08
N ASN A 273 8.88 7.15 -5.52
CA ASN A 273 8.28 8.26 -6.29
C ASN A 273 9.16 8.67 -7.47
N VAL A 274 10.47 8.80 -7.24
CA VAL A 274 11.44 9.14 -8.31
C VAL A 274 11.49 8.04 -9.37
N ASN A 275 11.58 6.78 -8.96
CA ASN A 275 11.65 5.63 -9.87
C ASN A 275 10.36 5.48 -10.68
N MET A 276 9.19 5.55 -10.04
CA MET A 276 7.91 5.50 -10.73
C MET A 276 7.77 6.63 -11.75
N ALA A 277 8.14 7.87 -11.39
CA ALA A 277 8.05 8.99 -12.32
C ALA A 277 8.96 8.79 -13.55
N GLN A 278 10.14 8.18 -13.39
CA GLN A 278 11.04 7.84 -14.51
C GLN A 278 10.45 6.75 -15.41
N GLU A 279 9.81 5.72 -14.84
CA GLU A 279 9.13 4.70 -15.65
C GLU A 279 7.92 5.28 -16.39
N LEU A 280 7.11 6.12 -15.70
CA LEU A 280 6.00 6.84 -16.34
C LEU A 280 6.49 7.77 -17.46
N GLN A 281 7.65 8.44 -17.30
CA GLN A 281 8.27 9.25 -18.35
C GLN A 281 8.58 8.42 -19.61
N LYS A 282 9.06 7.18 -19.43
CA LYS A 282 9.34 6.30 -20.60
C LYS A 282 8.05 5.97 -21.34
N LEU A 283 6.96 5.72 -20.64
CA LEU A 283 5.65 5.47 -21.24
C LEU A 283 5.12 6.72 -21.95
N LEU A 284 5.19 7.89 -21.31
CA LEU A 284 4.75 9.17 -21.89
C LEU A 284 5.49 9.57 -23.16
N ASN A 285 6.77 9.17 -23.27
CA ASN A 285 7.64 9.48 -24.43
C ASN A 285 7.75 8.30 -25.42
N GLY A 286 6.90 7.31 -25.33
CA GLY A 286 6.83 6.20 -26.28
C GLY A 286 6.74 6.70 -27.73
N ALA A 287 7.16 5.87 -28.68
CA ALA A 287 7.22 6.25 -30.09
C ALA A 287 5.85 6.46 -30.74
N ASP A 288 4.85 5.74 -30.23
CA ASP A 288 3.47 5.77 -30.72
C ASP A 288 2.57 6.52 -29.73
N GLU A 289 1.56 7.18 -30.27
CA GLU A 289 0.48 7.79 -29.50
C GLU A 289 -0.30 6.67 -28.76
N HIS A 290 -0.34 6.73 -27.43
CA HIS A 290 -0.91 5.70 -26.57
C HIS A 290 -1.61 6.30 -25.36
N SER A 291 -2.52 5.54 -24.76
CA SER A 291 -3.23 5.99 -23.56
C SER A 291 -3.06 5.01 -22.42
N TYR A 292 -2.71 5.53 -21.23
CA TYR A 292 -2.41 4.74 -20.05
C TYR A 292 -3.36 5.08 -18.92
N PHE A 293 -3.85 4.04 -18.22
CA PHE A 293 -4.52 4.18 -16.94
C PHE A 293 -3.68 3.54 -15.86
N VAL A 294 -3.08 4.38 -15.02
CA VAL A 294 -2.11 3.98 -13.99
C VAL A 294 -2.81 3.95 -12.64
N THR A 295 -2.66 2.85 -11.92
CA THR A 295 -3.18 2.68 -10.55
C THR A 295 -2.01 2.42 -9.62
N ILE A 296 -1.71 3.37 -8.74
CA ILE A 296 -0.62 3.30 -7.76
C ILE A 296 -1.10 3.72 -6.39
N GLY A 297 -0.38 3.31 -5.34
CA GLY A 297 -0.70 3.63 -3.96
C GLY A 297 -0.92 5.13 -3.75
N LEU A 298 -2.00 5.45 -3.08
CA LEU A 298 -2.49 6.83 -2.95
C LEU A 298 -1.45 7.79 -2.37
N LEU A 299 -0.64 7.35 -1.41
CA LEU A 299 0.39 8.21 -0.81
C LEU A 299 1.43 8.70 -1.83
N HIS A 300 1.71 7.91 -2.86
CA HIS A 300 2.58 8.33 -3.96
C HIS A 300 2.01 9.50 -4.78
N LEU A 301 0.72 9.80 -4.64
CA LEU A 301 0.05 10.86 -5.41
C LEU A 301 -0.27 12.11 -4.60
N VAL A 302 -0.46 12.01 -3.28
CA VAL A 302 -1.09 13.09 -2.51
C VAL A 302 -0.16 13.87 -1.59
N LEU A 303 1.08 13.41 -1.38
CA LEU A 303 2.00 14.11 -0.48
C LEU A 303 2.45 15.44 -1.10
N PRO A 304 2.36 16.55 -0.35
CA PRO A 304 2.55 17.89 -0.92
C PRO A 304 4.00 18.24 -1.28
N GLU A 305 4.98 17.56 -0.69
CA GLU A 305 6.41 17.83 -0.90
C GLU A 305 7.15 16.66 -1.55
N ASP A 306 6.51 15.47 -1.61
CA ASP A 306 7.11 14.24 -2.11
C ASP A 306 6.05 13.36 -2.76
N SER A 307 5.84 13.50 -4.07
CA SER A 307 4.85 12.71 -4.80
C SER A 307 5.22 12.53 -6.27
N VAL A 308 4.71 11.48 -6.89
CA VAL A 308 4.85 11.21 -8.34
C VAL A 308 4.37 12.39 -9.20
N PRO A 309 3.24 13.07 -8.91
CA PRO A 309 2.86 14.30 -9.58
C PRO A 309 3.98 15.35 -9.61
N LEU A 310 4.58 15.64 -8.45
CA LEU A 310 5.69 16.62 -8.37
C LEU A 310 6.92 16.19 -9.15
N GLU A 311 7.28 14.89 -9.12
CA GLU A 311 8.40 14.38 -9.88
C GLU A 311 8.14 14.49 -11.40
N LEU A 312 6.90 14.21 -11.86
CA LEU A 312 6.52 14.41 -13.26
C LEU A 312 6.56 15.89 -13.66
N GLU A 313 6.13 16.81 -12.81
CA GLU A 313 6.24 18.26 -13.05
C GLU A 313 7.70 18.71 -13.16
N LYS A 314 8.61 18.20 -12.32
CA LYS A 314 10.07 18.43 -12.42
C LYS A 314 10.64 17.93 -13.75
N LEU A 315 10.07 16.88 -14.30
CA LEU A 315 10.43 16.32 -15.62
C LEU A 315 9.81 17.09 -16.81
N GLY A 316 8.95 18.10 -16.54
CA GLY A 316 8.39 19.00 -17.53
C GLY A 316 6.99 18.65 -18.03
N TYR A 317 6.32 17.69 -17.39
CA TYR A 317 4.92 17.34 -17.69
C TYR A 317 3.94 18.27 -16.97
N THR A 318 2.73 18.35 -17.49
CA THR A 318 1.61 19.02 -16.82
C THR A 318 0.78 17.96 -16.10
N VAL A 319 0.59 18.12 -14.80
CA VAL A 319 -0.21 17.21 -13.98
C VAL A 319 -1.40 17.97 -13.40
N GLU A 320 -2.60 17.53 -13.73
CA GLU A 320 -3.85 18.19 -13.32
C GLU A 320 -4.70 17.19 -12.54
N ARG A 321 -5.17 17.62 -11.37
CA ARG A 321 -6.15 16.84 -10.62
C ARG A 321 -7.52 16.96 -11.28
N ILE A 322 -8.20 15.84 -11.49
CA ILE A 322 -9.56 15.75 -12.02
C ILE A 322 -10.54 15.70 -10.84
N GLU A 323 -11.36 16.76 -10.68
CA GLU A 323 -12.37 16.88 -9.60
C GLU A 323 -13.76 16.41 -10.02
#